data_872b7dadbd14fb6a4bacb2276fd0f3f9
#
_entry.id   872b7dadbd14fb6a4bacb2276fd0f3f9
#
_cell.length_a   1.000
_cell.length_b   1.000
_cell.length_c   1.000
_cell.angle_alpha   90.00
_cell.angle_beta   90.00
_cell.angle_gamma   90.00
#
_symmetry.space_group_name_H-M   'P 1'
#
loop_
_entity.id
_entity.type
_entity.pdbx_description
1 polymer ?
#
loop_
_entity_poly.entity_id
_entity_poly.type
_entity_poly.pdbx_seq_one_letter_code
_entity_poly.pdbx_strand_id
1 'polypeptide(L)'
;MTALDLKPRHIAPGLTVNPLGVGCWAIGGPTVNSGHPVGWGSVDDAQSLDGLRTAVEHGANFFDTADVFGHGHSERLLGQLLKEVDRESVHIASKIGWVRGTAPHPYAGPKLRHQFEQSMENLGVEYLDAYFLHTLDFGDDDDYLHVAINQMHALRDAEYIKAIGMRGPHPLASDRKDAADVRSARFAKIFRLLRPDVLWTRCNPLSPPTLVDGEDLFSFTARHGVSLMLTEPLAQGLLTGKYHPGAPVVFGPGDHRRHKRWFTNPGLEIIDRGLETLRERFGRHPQDLVRVALRYSLQQADHTAVIVGFTTAEQIRENYSCLGAPLTHEELTFVDDTYGRIRAELHAAGDAYNRVEVTV
;
A
#
# COMPACT_ATOMS: atom_id res chain seq x y z
N MET A 1 26.40 -5.72 -8.86
CA MET A 1 25.18 -4.90 -8.67
C MET A 1 24.92 -4.18 -9.97
N THR A 2 23.89 -4.53 -10.69
CA THR A 2 23.49 -3.80 -11.90
C THR A 2 22.88 -2.47 -11.46
N ALA A 3 23.40 -1.36 -11.99
CA ALA A 3 23.06 0.02 -11.61
C ALA A 3 21.57 0.41 -11.79
N LEU A 4 20.75 -0.46 -12.38
CA LEU A 4 19.34 -0.22 -12.67
C LEU A 4 18.43 -0.26 -11.43
N ASP A 5 18.78 -1.07 -10.43
CA ASP A 5 17.90 -1.34 -9.27
C ASP A 5 17.93 -0.27 -8.19
N LEU A 6 18.94 0.60 -8.21
CA LEU A 6 19.15 1.64 -7.20
C LEU A 6 18.94 3.07 -7.75
N LYS A 7 18.53 3.19 -9.02
CA LYS A 7 18.26 4.53 -9.56
C LYS A 7 17.04 5.11 -8.88
N PRO A 8 17.17 6.31 -8.30
CA PRO A 8 16.02 7.05 -7.80
C PRO A 8 14.96 7.24 -8.90
N ARG A 9 13.71 7.19 -8.53
CA ARG A 9 12.55 7.34 -9.42
C ARG A 9 11.85 8.65 -9.13
N HIS A 10 11.60 9.40 -10.18
CA HIS A 10 10.81 10.62 -10.07
C HIS A 10 9.33 10.25 -10.08
N ILE A 11 8.61 10.47 -8.96
CA ILE A 11 7.21 10.07 -8.82
C ILE A 11 6.24 11.24 -8.72
N ALA A 12 6.73 12.46 -8.52
CA ALA A 12 5.95 13.69 -8.61
C ALA A 12 6.90 14.89 -8.65
N PRO A 13 6.46 16.11 -8.99
CA PRO A 13 7.27 17.32 -8.91
C PRO A 13 7.94 17.46 -7.54
N GLY A 14 9.27 17.56 -7.52
CA GLY A 14 10.06 17.62 -6.29
C GLY A 14 10.12 16.35 -5.45
N LEU A 15 9.62 15.22 -5.97
CA LEU A 15 9.57 13.94 -5.26
C LEU A 15 10.35 12.88 -6.03
N THR A 16 11.64 12.74 -5.70
CA THR A 16 12.52 11.71 -6.24
C THR A 16 12.88 10.72 -5.14
N VAL A 17 12.44 9.47 -5.30
CA VAL A 17 12.51 8.44 -4.27
C VAL A 17 13.32 7.23 -4.71
N ASN A 18 13.90 6.51 -3.76
CA ASN A 18 14.44 5.19 -4.03
C ASN A 18 13.30 4.22 -4.36
N PRO A 19 13.51 3.24 -5.24
CA PRO A 19 12.44 2.40 -5.77
C PRO A 19 11.70 1.56 -4.72
N LEU A 20 12.38 1.25 -3.58
CA LEU A 20 11.80 0.55 -2.45
C LEU A 20 11.66 1.52 -1.27
N GLY A 21 10.44 1.82 -0.89
CA GLY A 21 10.06 2.63 0.27
C GLY A 21 9.43 1.77 1.38
N VAL A 22 9.09 2.41 2.47
CA VAL A 22 8.66 1.78 3.73
C VAL A 22 7.19 2.08 4.01
N GLY A 23 6.40 1.02 4.22
CA GLY A 23 5.00 1.11 4.63
C GLY A 23 4.85 1.00 6.15
N CYS A 24 4.30 2.03 6.75
CA CYS A 24 4.16 2.15 8.20
C CYS A 24 2.80 1.68 8.74
N TRP A 25 1.99 0.98 7.92
CA TRP A 25 0.69 0.49 8.38
C TRP A 25 0.81 -0.50 9.54
N ALA A 26 1.70 -1.47 9.42
CA ALA A 26 1.84 -2.53 10.42
C ALA A 26 2.27 -1.97 11.79
N ILE A 27 3.15 -0.98 11.82
CA ILE A 27 3.62 -0.36 13.07
C ILE A 27 2.57 0.54 13.76
N GLY A 28 1.45 0.85 13.08
CA GLY A 28 0.30 1.49 13.71
C GLY A 28 -0.40 0.60 14.75
N GLY A 29 -0.23 -0.72 14.66
CA GLY A 29 -0.80 -1.67 15.59
C GLY A 29 -2.29 -1.93 15.40
N PRO A 30 -2.95 -2.57 16.39
CA PRO A 30 -4.37 -2.90 16.34
C PRO A 30 -5.23 -1.64 16.30
N THR A 31 -6.17 -1.59 15.35
CA THR A 31 -7.01 -0.40 15.15
C THR A 31 -8.42 -0.80 14.76
N VAL A 32 -9.41 -0.17 15.37
CA VAL A 32 -10.82 -0.28 14.99
C VAL A 32 -11.30 1.09 14.56
N ASN A 33 -11.82 1.21 13.35
CA ASN A 33 -12.40 2.44 12.82
C ASN A 33 -13.85 2.20 12.40
N SER A 34 -14.78 2.99 12.93
CA SER A 34 -16.23 2.83 12.69
C SER A 34 -16.73 1.39 12.93
N GLY A 35 -16.22 0.71 13.95
CA GLY A 35 -16.59 -0.67 14.29
C GLY A 35 -15.86 -1.76 13.50
N HIS A 36 -15.04 -1.42 12.52
CA HIS A 36 -14.31 -2.37 11.69
C HIS A 36 -12.81 -2.43 12.03
N PRO A 37 -12.19 -3.61 12.12
CA PRO A 37 -10.75 -3.73 12.28
C PRO A 37 -10.05 -3.29 11.00
N VAL A 38 -9.17 -2.30 11.12
CA VAL A 38 -8.43 -1.69 10.00
C VAL A 38 -6.93 -1.62 10.27
N GLY A 39 -6.49 -2.14 11.42
CA GLY A 39 -5.09 -2.12 11.83
C GLY A 39 -4.35 -3.42 11.56
N TRP A 40 -3.35 -3.68 12.37
CA TRP A 40 -2.47 -4.84 12.32
C TRP A 40 -2.46 -5.58 13.67
N GLY A 41 -1.57 -6.55 13.84
CA GLY A 41 -1.33 -7.20 15.13
C GLY A 41 -0.69 -6.25 16.15
N SER A 42 -0.50 -6.74 17.38
CA SER A 42 0.24 -6.00 18.39
C SER A 42 1.66 -5.71 17.92
N VAL A 43 2.14 -4.52 18.20
CA VAL A 43 3.47 -4.04 17.84
C VAL A 43 4.21 -3.54 19.08
N ASP A 44 5.52 -3.53 19.01
CA ASP A 44 6.42 -2.94 19.98
C ASP A 44 7.03 -1.68 19.36
N ASP A 45 6.88 -0.55 20.04
CA ASP A 45 7.32 0.76 19.54
C ASP A 45 8.84 0.84 19.40
N ALA A 46 9.59 0.20 20.31
CA ALA A 46 11.05 0.18 20.22
C ALA A 46 11.53 -0.63 19.02
N GLN A 47 10.91 -1.78 18.75
CA GLN A 47 11.19 -2.56 17.53
C GLN A 47 10.75 -1.81 16.26
N SER A 48 9.64 -1.10 16.32
CA SER A 48 9.16 -0.30 15.20
C SER A 48 10.13 0.83 14.85
N LEU A 49 10.64 1.55 15.85
CA LEU A 49 11.64 2.60 15.69
C LEU A 49 12.99 2.05 15.20
N ASP A 50 13.43 0.90 15.73
CA ASP A 50 14.63 0.22 15.25
C ASP A 50 14.50 -0.16 13.78
N GLY A 51 13.33 -0.66 13.37
CA GLY A 51 13.03 -0.94 11.97
C GLY A 51 13.05 0.30 11.07
N LEU A 52 12.49 1.43 11.53
CA LEU A 52 12.53 2.70 10.79
C LEU A 52 13.97 3.22 10.62
N ARG A 53 14.80 3.17 11.68
CA ARG A 53 16.23 3.54 11.61
C ARG A 53 16.99 2.63 10.66
N THR A 54 16.80 1.32 10.80
CA THR A 54 17.39 0.33 9.89
C THR A 54 17.01 0.59 8.43
N ALA A 55 15.78 1.02 8.16
CA ALA A 55 15.37 1.35 6.81
C ALA A 55 16.17 2.54 6.22
N VAL A 56 16.36 3.60 7.00
CA VAL A 56 17.20 4.75 6.59
C VAL A 56 18.64 4.31 6.33
N GLU A 57 19.23 3.48 7.21
CA GLU A 57 20.58 2.92 7.06
C GLU A 57 20.73 2.09 5.77
N HIS A 58 19.65 1.45 5.30
CA HIS A 58 19.62 0.70 4.05
C HIS A 58 19.21 1.53 2.83
N GLY A 59 19.10 2.85 3.00
CA GLY A 59 18.84 3.80 1.92
C GLY A 59 17.35 4.05 1.64
N ALA A 60 16.45 3.71 2.57
CA ALA A 60 15.06 4.15 2.45
C ALA A 60 15.00 5.67 2.56
N ASN A 61 14.34 6.30 1.60
CA ASN A 61 14.06 7.73 1.64
C ASN A 61 12.59 8.06 1.38
N PHE A 62 11.70 7.05 1.35
CA PHE A 62 10.26 7.24 1.16
C PHE A 62 9.46 6.43 2.17
N PHE A 63 8.65 7.11 2.97
CA PHE A 63 7.86 6.53 4.06
C PHE A 63 6.39 6.83 3.85
N ASP A 64 5.56 5.78 3.88
CA ASP A 64 4.12 5.83 3.68
C ASP A 64 3.39 5.55 4.98
N THR A 65 2.62 6.52 5.46
CA THR A 65 1.76 6.41 6.64
C THR A 65 0.33 6.86 6.33
N ALA A 66 -0.53 6.93 7.34
CA ALA A 66 -1.88 7.48 7.27
C ALA A 66 -2.43 7.82 8.66
N ASP A 67 -3.37 8.75 8.71
CA ASP A 67 -4.10 9.14 9.93
C ASP A 67 -4.78 7.97 10.63
N VAL A 68 -5.31 7.02 9.87
CA VAL A 68 -6.03 5.84 10.38
C VAL A 68 -5.09 4.75 10.92
N PHE A 69 -3.81 4.79 10.62
CA PHE A 69 -2.85 3.78 11.08
C PHE A 69 -2.56 3.95 12.58
N GLY A 70 -3.29 3.19 13.39
CA GLY A 70 -3.28 3.35 14.85
C GLY A 70 -3.86 4.67 15.33
N HIS A 71 -4.76 5.33 14.55
CA HIS A 71 -5.26 6.66 14.85
C HIS A 71 -4.12 7.64 15.16
N GLY A 72 -3.18 7.77 14.22
CA GLY A 72 -1.99 8.62 14.33
C GLY A 72 -0.80 7.99 15.06
N HIS A 73 -0.89 6.75 15.56
CA HIS A 73 0.23 6.09 16.23
C HIS A 73 1.43 5.90 15.29
N SER A 74 1.16 5.40 14.06
CA SER A 74 2.19 5.27 13.02
C SER A 74 2.84 6.61 12.67
N GLU A 75 2.05 7.69 12.56
CA GLU A 75 2.59 9.03 12.30
C GLU A 75 3.48 9.52 13.44
N ARG A 76 3.10 9.28 14.71
CA ARG A 76 3.93 9.66 15.88
C ARG A 76 5.24 8.88 15.95
N LEU A 77 5.26 7.59 15.60
CA LEU A 77 6.48 6.80 15.52
C LEU A 77 7.39 7.33 14.41
N LEU A 78 6.84 7.61 13.24
CA LEU A 78 7.59 8.22 12.15
C LEU A 78 8.09 9.61 12.53
N GLY A 79 7.30 10.42 13.24
CA GLY A 79 7.70 11.72 13.78
C GLY A 79 8.87 11.65 14.77
N GLN A 80 9.06 10.53 15.48
CA GLN A 80 10.25 10.31 16.31
C GLN A 80 11.50 10.11 15.43
N LEU A 81 11.41 9.28 14.37
CA LEU A 81 12.50 9.13 13.40
C LEU A 81 12.88 10.47 12.76
N LEU A 82 11.89 11.30 12.40
CA LEU A 82 12.12 12.58 11.70
C LEU A 82 12.90 13.60 12.55
N LYS A 83 13.01 13.41 13.86
CA LYS A 83 13.89 14.21 14.73
C LYS A 83 15.35 13.78 14.64
N GLU A 84 15.63 12.60 14.10
CA GLU A 84 16.96 11.98 14.05
C GLU A 84 17.59 12.10 12.65
N VAL A 85 16.81 12.45 11.62
CA VAL A 85 17.26 12.52 10.23
C VAL A 85 17.04 13.92 9.64
N ASP A 86 17.81 14.26 8.62
CA ASP A 86 17.54 15.47 7.85
C ASP A 86 16.19 15.33 7.11
N ARG A 87 15.25 16.25 7.38
CA ARG A 87 13.90 16.24 6.79
C ARG A 87 13.93 16.28 5.24
N GLU A 88 14.92 16.96 4.66
CA GLU A 88 15.06 17.06 3.21
C GLU A 88 15.59 15.78 2.57
N SER A 89 16.23 14.91 3.36
CA SER A 89 16.75 13.62 2.87
C SER A 89 15.68 12.54 2.75
N VAL A 90 14.48 12.77 3.29
CA VAL A 90 13.38 11.79 3.32
C VAL A 90 12.09 12.40 2.81
N HIS A 91 11.25 11.56 2.22
CA HIS A 91 9.95 11.92 1.68
C HIS A 91 8.85 11.22 2.45
N ILE A 92 7.81 11.96 2.81
CA ILE A 92 6.70 11.48 3.65
C ILE A 92 5.40 11.56 2.86
N ALA A 93 4.72 10.41 2.78
CA ALA A 93 3.36 10.31 2.31
C ALA A 93 2.41 10.04 3.48
N SER A 94 1.34 10.81 3.62
CA SER A 94 0.22 10.49 4.51
C SER A 94 -1.11 10.56 3.78
N LYS A 95 -2.20 10.14 4.42
CA LYS A 95 -3.51 9.94 3.79
C LYS A 95 -4.63 10.36 4.71
N ILE A 96 -5.77 10.73 4.09
CA ILE A 96 -7.01 11.11 4.78
C ILE A 96 -8.22 10.44 4.12
N GLY A 97 -9.27 10.20 4.90
CA GLY A 97 -10.55 9.75 4.36
C GLY A 97 -11.21 8.61 5.10
N TRP A 98 -10.56 8.05 6.14
CA TRP A 98 -11.14 6.99 6.95
C TRP A 98 -11.64 7.46 8.32
N VAL A 99 -10.97 8.42 8.94
CA VAL A 99 -11.27 8.85 10.31
C VAL A 99 -12.37 9.91 10.31
N ARG A 100 -13.61 9.48 10.58
CA ARG A 100 -14.77 10.38 10.63
C ARG A 100 -14.87 11.14 11.97
N GLY A 101 -14.67 10.44 13.09
CA GLY A 101 -14.96 10.99 14.40
C GLY A 101 -16.43 11.36 14.54
N THR A 102 -16.70 12.58 15.03
CA THR A 102 -18.07 13.14 15.18
C THR A 102 -18.55 13.91 13.94
N ALA A 103 -17.72 14.03 12.89
CA ALA A 103 -18.12 14.71 11.67
C ALA A 103 -19.13 13.89 10.86
N PRO A 104 -19.95 14.52 10.00
CA PRO A 104 -20.87 13.81 9.14
C PRO A 104 -20.14 12.90 8.15
N HIS A 105 -18.96 13.30 7.68
CA HIS A 105 -18.15 12.55 6.75
C HIS A 105 -16.64 12.84 6.96
N PRO A 106 -15.71 11.88 6.67
CA PRO A 106 -14.27 12.13 6.77
C PRO A 106 -13.79 13.30 5.90
N TYR A 107 -14.44 13.53 4.76
CA TYR A 107 -14.14 14.63 3.83
C TYR A 107 -14.94 15.91 4.05
N ALA A 108 -15.71 16.02 5.14
CA ALA A 108 -16.33 17.29 5.51
C ALA A 108 -15.24 18.35 5.75
N GLY A 109 -15.37 19.55 5.18
CA GLY A 109 -14.32 20.56 5.10
C GLY A 109 -13.58 20.84 6.41
N PRO A 110 -14.29 21.19 7.53
CA PRO A 110 -13.62 21.41 8.81
C PRO A 110 -12.89 20.16 9.35
N LYS A 111 -13.45 18.94 9.13
CA LYS A 111 -12.83 17.69 9.54
C LYS A 111 -11.56 17.41 8.75
N LEU A 112 -11.62 17.60 7.43
CA LEU A 112 -10.47 17.37 6.54
C LEU A 112 -9.29 18.26 6.95
N ARG A 113 -9.55 19.55 7.18
CA ARG A 113 -8.52 20.49 7.62
C ARG A 113 -7.93 20.11 8.98
N HIS A 114 -8.77 19.88 9.97
CA HIS A 114 -8.31 19.47 11.31
C HIS A 114 -7.51 18.16 11.28
N GLN A 115 -7.92 17.19 10.48
CA GLN A 115 -7.22 15.91 10.37
C GLN A 115 -5.85 16.07 9.70
N PHE A 116 -5.75 16.97 8.70
CA PHE A 116 -4.46 17.32 8.10
C PHE A 116 -3.53 17.96 9.12
N GLU A 117 -4.01 18.97 9.86
CA GLU A 117 -3.26 19.63 10.92
C GLU A 117 -2.78 18.64 11.99
N GLN A 118 -3.64 17.69 12.38
CA GLN A 118 -3.29 16.61 13.31
C GLN A 118 -2.20 15.67 12.78
N SER A 119 -2.22 15.36 11.47
CA SER A 119 -1.14 14.56 10.84
C SER A 119 0.18 15.32 10.86
N MET A 120 0.18 16.63 10.58
CA MET A 120 1.36 17.47 10.66
C MET A 120 1.95 17.51 12.08
N GLU A 121 1.09 17.66 13.10
CA GLU A 121 1.48 17.65 14.50
C GLU A 121 2.05 16.28 14.92
N ASN A 122 1.40 15.18 14.56
CA ASN A 122 1.87 13.82 14.85
C ASN A 122 3.26 13.56 14.26
N LEU A 123 3.49 14.00 13.04
CA LEU A 123 4.76 13.85 12.32
C LEU A 123 5.81 14.87 12.74
N GLY A 124 5.41 16.01 13.33
CA GLY A 124 6.29 17.10 13.69
C GLY A 124 6.93 17.79 12.48
N VAL A 125 6.16 17.96 11.39
CA VAL A 125 6.65 18.53 10.12
C VAL A 125 5.82 19.74 9.69
N GLU A 126 6.39 20.57 8.82
CA GLU A 126 5.72 21.76 8.27
C GLU A 126 5.06 21.49 6.91
N TYR A 127 5.45 20.40 6.24
CA TYR A 127 4.88 19.97 4.95
C TYR A 127 4.93 18.45 4.79
N LEU A 128 4.06 17.91 3.91
CA LEU A 128 4.11 16.54 3.42
C LEU A 128 4.59 16.52 1.96
N ASP A 129 5.38 15.52 1.59
CA ASP A 129 5.80 15.37 0.19
C ASP A 129 4.65 14.87 -0.69
N ALA A 130 3.79 13.99 -0.17
CA ALA A 130 2.56 13.56 -0.83
C ALA A 130 1.41 13.41 0.17
N TYR A 131 0.20 13.85 -0.20
CA TYR A 131 -0.99 13.64 0.61
C TYR A 131 -2.10 13.03 -0.22
N PHE A 132 -2.72 11.96 0.30
CA PHE A 132 -3.61 11.12 -0.49
C PHE A 132 -5.06 11.17 -0.03
N LEU A 133 -5.98 11.22 -0.97
CA LEU A 133 -7.34 10.77 -0.72
C LEU A 133 -7.34 9.23 -0.59
N HIS A 134 -7.55 8.74 0.64
CA HIS A 134 -7.38 7.35 1.03
C HIS A 134 -8.55 6.44 0.60
N THR A 135 -9.72 7.03 0.36
CA THR A 135 -10.92 6.35 -0.14
C THR A 135 -11.54 7.17 -1.27
N LEU A 136 -12.35 6.51 -2.11
CA LEU A 136 -13.15 7.15 -3.16
C LEU A 136 -14.63 7.23 -2.77
N ASP A 137 -14.94 7.05 -1.50
CA ASP A 137 -16.24 7.34 -0.91
C ASP A 137 -16.29 8.83 -0.52
N PHE A 138 -17.24 9.55 -1.08
CA PHE A 138 -17.44 10.98 -0.80
C PHE A 138 -18.86 11.26 -0.26
N GLY A 139 -19.50 10.25 0.30
CA GLY A 139 -20.86 10.35 0.82
C GLY A 139 -21.93 10.18 -0.25
N ASP A 140 -23.17 10.30 0.15
CA ASP A 140 -24.32 10.18 -0.73
C ASP A 140 -24.23 11.23 -1.85
N ASP A 141 -24.50 10.84 -3.08
CA ASP A 141 -24.45 11.69 -4.28
C ASP A 141 -23.13 12.47 -4.48
N ASP A 142 -22.02 11.98 -3.89
CA ASP A 142 -20.71 12.64 -3.92
C ASP A 142 -20.69 14.02 -3.23
N ASP A 143 -21.53 14.27 -2.21
CA ASP A 143 -21.69 15.55 -1.52
C ASP A 143 -20.36 16.18 -1.06
N TYR A 144 -19.36 15.35 -0.70
CA TYR A 144 -18.06 15.82 -0.21
C TYR A 144 -16.95 15.78 -1.27
N LEU A 145 -17.23 15.35 -2.50
CA LEU A 145 -16.21 15.21 -3.56
C LEU A 145 -15.53 16.54 -3.88
N HIS A 146 -16.31 17.57 -4.20
CA HIS A 146 -15.75 18.87 -4.53
C HIS A 146 -15.06 19.55 -3.36
N VAL A 147 -15.55 19.33 -2.14
CA VAL A 147 -14.91 19.82 -0.91
C VAL A 147 -13.53 19.20 -0.76
N ALA A 148 -13.41 17.88 -0.91
CA ALA A 148 -12.14 17.17 -0.82
C ALA A 148 -11.15 17.63 -1.91
N ILE A 149 -11.61 17.72 -3.17
CA ILE A 149 -10.76 18.19 -4.29
C ILE A 149 -10.23 19.59 -4.04
N ASN A 150 -11.13 20.53 -3.71
CA ASN A 150 -10.74 21.94 -3.48
C ASN A 150 -9.74 22.05 -2.31
N GLN A 151 -9.94 21.26 -1.24
CA GLN A 151 -9.02 21.27 -0.11
C GLN A 151 -7.63 20.72 -0.49
N MET A 152 -7.55 19.65 -1.27
CA MET A 152 -6.27 19.11 -1.73
C MET A 152 -5.49 20.13 -2.58
N HIS A 153 -6.17 20.81 -3.49
CA HIS A 153 -5.54 21.88 -4.27
C HIS A 153 -5.13 23.07 -3.40
N ALA A 154 -5.98 23.51 -2.46
CA ALA A 154 -5.64 24.58 -1.54
C ALA A 154 -4.41 24.27 -0.67
N LEU A 155 -4.28 23.02 -0.21
CA LEU A 155 -3.09 22.59 0.55
C LEU A 155 -1.82 22.62 -0.31
N ARG A 156 -1.91 22.23 -1.59
CA ARG A 156 -0.79 22.29 -2.53
C ARG A 156 -0.42 23.73 -2.87
N ASP A 157 -1.40 24.57 -3.18
CA ASP A 157 -1.19 25.98 -3.53
C ASP A 157 -0.59 26.78 -2.36
N ALA A 158 -0.86 26.35 -1.12
CA ALA A 158 -0.25 26.89 0.11
C ALA A 158 1.08 26.20 0.48
N GLU A 159 1.60 25.31 -0.35
CA GLU A 159 2.85 24.56 -0.17
C GLU A 159 2.90 23.63 1.06
N TYR A 160 1.75 23.35 1.67
CA TYR A 160 1.66 22.36 2.75
C TYR A 160 1.80 20.91 2.25
N ILE A 161 1.52 20.66 0.98
CA ILE A 161 1.78 19.39 0.31
C ILE A 161 2.45 19.65 -1.04
N LYS A 162 3.43 18.82 -1.42
CA LYS A 162 4.10 18.95 -2.72
C LYS A 162 3.33 18.22 -3.83
N ALA A 163 2.75 17.07 -3.52
CA ALA A 163 2.03 16.23 -4.48
C ALA A 163 0.65 15.82 -3.95
N ILE A 164 -0.34 15.81 -4.85
CA ILE A 164 -1.68 15.30 -4.60
C ILE A 164 -1.71 13.82 -4.96
N GLY A 165 -2.06 12.99 -3.99
CA GLY A 165 -2.26 11.57 -4.16
C GLY A 165 -3.72 11.16 -4.18
N MET A 166 -4.01 10.01 -4.80
CA MET A 166 -5.33 9.44 -4.85
C MET A 166 -5.25 7.91 -4.77
N ARG A 167 -6.24 7.30 -4.11
CA ARG A 167 -6.42 5.84 -4.18
C ARG A 167 -6.69 5.40 -5.61
N GLY A 168 -5.87 4.48 -6.11
CA GLY A 168 -6.11 3.78 -7.36
C GLY A 168 -7.07 2.61 -7.21
N PRO A 169 -7.41 1.91 -8.29
CA PRO A 169 -8.16 0.67 -8.23
C PRO A 169 -7.40 -0.39 -7.42
N HIS A 170 -8.13 -1.17 -6.61
CA HIS A 170 -7.57 -2.23 -5.76
C HIS A 170 -8.28 -3.56 -6.04
N PRO A 171 -8.11 -4.16 -7.22
CA PRO A 171 -8.78 -5.40 -7.55
C PRO A 171 -8.25 -6.56 -6.70
N LEU A 172 -9.11 -7.54 -6.44
CA LEU A 172 -8.79 -8.81 -5.80
C LEU A 172 -9.03 -9.95 -6.79
N ALA A 173 -8.30 -11.05 -6.64
CA ALA A 173 -8.46 -12.24 -7.48
C ALA A 173 -9.89 -12.80 -7.48
N SER A 174 -10.64 -12.59 -6.42
CA SER A 174 -12.04 -12.99 -6.26
C SER A 174 -13.07 -11.95 -6.72
N ASP A 175 -12.64 -10.78 -7.22
CA ASP A 175 -13.57 -9.74 -7.65
C ASP A 175 -14.36 -10.17 -8.89
N ARG A 176 -15.68 -9.94 -8.85
CA ARG A 176 -16.52 -10.11 -10.02
C ARG A 176 -16.24 -8.99 -11.04
N LYS A 177 -16.33 -9.34 -12.32
CA LYS A 177 -16.03 -8.40 -13.41
C LYS A 177 -16.89 -7.14 -13.36
N ASP A 178 -18.20 -7.29 -13.13
CA ASP A 178 -19.14 -6.17 -13.03
C ASP A 178 -18.76 -5.18 -11.91
N ALA A 179 -18.37 -5.69 -10.73
CA ALA A 179 -17.90 -4.86 -9.63
C ALA A 179 -16.55 -4.17 -9.93
N ALA A 180 -15.66 -4.83 -10.65
CA ALA A 180 -14.40 -4.24 -11.11
C ALA A 180 -14.64 -3.10 -12.11
N ASP A 181 -15.57 -3.28 -13.07
CA ASP A 181 -15.92 -2.28 -14.08
C ASP A 181 -16.54 -1.02 -13.43
N VAL A 182 -17.44 -1.18 -12.46
CA VAL A 182 -18.02 -0.05 -11.70
C VAL A 182 -16.95 0.73 -10.93
N ARG A 183 -16.02 0.04 -10.26
CA ARG A 183 -14.91 0.71 -9.57
C ARG A 183 -13.97 1.43 -10.52
N SER A 184 -13.71 0.87 -11.69
CA SER A 184 -12.88 1.48 -12.74
C SER A 184 -13.51 2.78 -13.26
N ALA A 185 -14.81 2.78 -13.57
CA ALA A 185 -15.53 3.96 -14.02
C ALA A 185 -15.55 5.07 -12.97
N ARG A 186 -15.79 4.72 -11.70
CA ARG A 186 -15.75 5.67 -10.57
C ARG A 186 -14.35 6.28 -10.41
N PHE A 187 -13.33 5.43 -10.42
CA PHE A 187 -11.94 5.88 -10.38
C PHE A 187 -11.63 6.87 -11.50
N ALA A 188 -11.96 6.54 -12.74
CA ALA A 188 -11.70 7.38 -13.90
C ALA A 188 -12.41 8.75 -13.82
N LYS A 189 -13.64 8.79 -13.26
CA LYS A 189 -14.36 10.05 -13.00
C LYS A 189 -13.57 10.94 -12.03
N ILE A 190 -13.17 10.39 -10.88
CA ILE A 190 -12.51 11.15 -9.82
C ILE A 190 -11.10 11.56 -10.26
N PHE A 191 -10.38 10.67 -10.96
CA PHE A 191 -9.06 10.95 -11.52
C PHE A 191 -9.06 12.19 -12.43
N ARG A 192 -10.05 12.29 -13.32
CA ARG A 192 -10.18 13.46 -14.21
C ARG A 192 -10.48 14.77 -13.46
N LEU A 193 -11.22 14.69 -12.36
CA LEU A 193 -11.57 15.85 -11.54
C LEU A 193 -10.42 16.29 -10.63
N LEU A 194 -9.78 15.36 -9.94
CA LEU A 194 -8.72 15.64 -8.97
C LEU A 194 -7.38 15.99 -9.64
N ARG A 195 -7.07 15.33 -10.78
CA ARG A 195 -5.78 15.41 -11.47
C ARG A 195 -4.61 15.11 -10.51
N PRO A 196 -4.52 13.91 -9.98
CA PRO A 196 -3.48 13.53 -9.03
C PRO A 196 -2.10 13.47 -9.71
N ASP A 197 -1.06 13.68 -8.91
CA ASP A 197 0.34 13.48 -9.30
C ASP A 197 0.77 12.01 -9.11
N VAL A 198 0.19 11.34 -8.10
CA VAL A 198 0.54 9.97 -7.70
C VAL A 198 -0.71 9.16 -7.37
N LEU A 199 -0.76 7.91 -7.81
CA LEU A 199 -1.77 6.97 -7.37
C LEU A 199 -1.19 5.97 -6.36
N TRP A 200 -1.99 5.64 -5.35
CA TRP A 200 -1.71 4.58 -4.38
C TRP A 200 -2.55 3.35 -4.72
N THR A 201 -1.91 2.23 -5.07
CA THR A 201 -2.61 1.00 -5.45
C THR A 201 -1.93 -0.26 -4.93
N ARG A 202 -2.70 -1.33 -4.76
CA ARG A 202 -2.14 -2.66 -4.47
C ARG A 202 -1.48 -3.22 -5.73
N CYS A 203 -0.27 -3.74 -5.56
CA CYS A 203 0.41 -4.51 -6.59
C CYS A 203 1.23 -5.63 -5.97
N ASN A 204 0.86 -6.85 -6.26
CA ASN A 204 1.61 -8.06 -5.94
C ASN A 204 1.16 -9.18 -6.89
N PRO A 205 1.87 -10.31 -6.95
CA PRO A 205 1.51 -11.38 -7.89
C PRO A 205 0.11 -11.99 -7.70
N LEU A 206 -0.51 -11.87 -6.50
CA LEU A 206 -1.91 -12.28 -6.28
C LEU A 206 -2.94 -11.25 -6.76
N SER A 207 -2.50 -10.02 -7.07
CA SER A 207 -3.39 -9.01 -7.62
C SER A 207 -3.66 -9.31 -9.10
N PRO A 208 -4.92 -9.32 -9.54
CA PRO A 208 -5.20 -9.43 -10.98
C PRO A 208 -4.75 -8.16 -11.71
N PRO A 209 -4.50 -8.24 -13.03
CA PRO A 209 -4.26 -7.05 -13.85
C PRO A 209 -5.38 -6.02 -13.65
N THR A 210 -4.99 -4.76 -13.50
CA THR A 210 -5.93 -3.65 -13.29
C THR A 210 -6.12 -2.90 -14.59
N LEU A 211 -7.36 -2.79 -15.04
CA LEU A 211 -7.72 -2.03 -16.25
C LEU A 211 -8.51 -0.78 -15.88
N VAL A 212 -8.23 0.31 -16.58
CA VAL A 212 -8.97 1.58 -16.53
C VAL A 212 -9.41 1.92 -17.95
N ASP A 213 -10.71 1.96 -18.17
CA ASP A 213 -11.29 2.17 -19.51
C ASP A 213 -10.72 1.19 -20.57
N GLY A 214 -10.42 -0.06 -20.16
CA GLY A 214 -9.87 -1.10 -21.02
C GLY A 214 -8.36 -1.06 -21.24
N GLU A 215 -7.66 -0.05 -20.71
CA GLU A 215 -6.21 0.10 -20.75
C GLU A 215 -5.57 -0.42 -19.45
N ASP A 216 -4.41 -1.05 -19.55
CA ASP A 216 -3.63 -1.43 -18.37
C ASP A 216 -3.26 -0.21 -17.51
N LEU A 217 -3.33 -0.34 -16.18
CA LEU A 217 -3.12 0.76 -15.23
C LEU A 217 -1.74 1.43 -15.39
N PHE A 218 -0.68 0.64 -15.64
CA PHE A 218 0.67 1.20 -15.80
C PHE A 218 0.77 2.02 -17.09
N SER A 219 0.19 1.53 -18.18
CA SER A 219 0.10 2.26 -19.46
C SER A 219 -0.76 3.52 -19.32
N PHE A 220 -1.93 3.39 -18.68
CA PHE A 220 -2.82 4.52 -18.38
C PHE A 220 -2.10 5.62 -17.61
N THR A 221 -1.40 5.29 -16.53
CA THR A 221 -0.72 6.28 -15.68
C THR A 221 0.48 6.90 -16.39
N ALA A 222 1.28 6.11 -17.10
CA ALA A 222 2.40 6.61 -17.91
C ALA A 222 1.93 7.65 -18.95
N ARG A 223 0.83 7.35 -19.67
CA ARG A 223 0.25 8.25 -20.66
C ARG A 223 -0.27 9.57 -20.07
N HIS A 224 -0.69 9.56 -18.79
CA HIS A 224 -1.15 10.77 -18.09
C HIS A 224 -0.03 11.48 -17.32
N GLY A 225 1.21 10.98 -17.31
CA GLY A 225 2.31 11.54 -16.54
C GLY A 225 2.12 11.41 -15.03
N VAL A 226 1.38 10.39 -14.58
CA VAL A 226 1.07 10.10 -13.17
C VAL A 226 1.86 8.89 -12.73
N SER A 227 2.47 8.95 -11.55
CA SER A 227 3.24 7.83 -11.02
C SER A 227 2.40 6.93 -10.10
N LEU A 228 2.96 5.77 -9.75
CA LEU A 228 2.30 4.78 -8.90
C LEU A 228 3.11 4.51 -7.63
N MET A 229 2.45 4.58 -6.49
CA MET A 229 2.91 4.04 -5.23
C MET A 229 2.27 2.66 -5.05
N LEU A 230 3.07 1.60 -5.24
CA LEU A 230 2.63 0.20 -5.20
C LEU A 230 2.73 -0.35 -3.77
N THR A 231 1.61 -0.77 -3.23
CA THR A 231 1.51 -1.25 -1.85
C THR A 231 1.18 -2.74 -1.76
N GLU A 232 1.33 -3.31 -0.58
CA GLU A 232 1.11 -4.72 -0.28
C GLU A 232 1.90 -5.69 -1.18
N PRO A 233 3.19 -5.44 -1.51
CA PRO A 233 3.94 -6.31 -2.43
C PRO A 233 4.06 -7.75 -1.92
N LEU A 234 3.99 -7.96 -0.59
CA LEU A 234 4.01 -9.28 0.05
C LEU A 234 2.59 -9.82 0.38
N ALA A 235 1.53 -9.20 -0.15
CA ALA A 235 0.12 -9.57 0.12
C ALA A 235 -0.17 -9.79 1.61
N GLN A 236 0.26 -8.84 2.46
CA GLN A 236 0.12 -8.91 3.94
C GLN A 236 0.85 -10.10 4.56
N GLY A 237 1.92 -10.57 3.92
CA GLY A 237 2.75 -11.67 4.35
C GLY A 237 2.33 -13.04 3.80
N LEU A 238 1.26 -13.16 3.02
CA LEU A 238 0.86 -14.41 2.36
C LEU A 238 1.96 -14.94 1.43
N LEU A 239 2.68 -14.05 0.75
CA LEU A 239 3.70 -14.43 -0.23
C LEU A 239 5.06 -14.79 0.37
N THR A 240 5.22 -14.67 1.69
CA THR A 240 6.47 -15.03 2.36
C THR A 240 6.58 -16.52 2.71
N GLY A 241 5.48 -17.25 2.57
CA GLY A 241 5.42 -18.68 2.95
C GLY A 241 5.38 -18.95 4.45
N LYS A 242 5.20 -17.92 5.30
CA LYS A 242 5.13 -18.09 6.77
C LYS A 242 3.79 -18.64 7.28
N TYR A 243 2.75 -18.60 6.45
CA TYR A 243 1.43 -19.11 6.80
C TYR A 243 1.22 -20.48 6.18
N HIS A 244 0.81 -21.47 7.00
CA HIS A 244 0.61 -22.84 6.57
C HIS A 244 -0.80 -23.33 6.89
N PRO A 245 -1.43 -24.13 6.01
CA PRO A 245 -2.78 -24.65 6.23
C PRO A 245 -2.93 -25.46 7.52
N GLY A 246 -1.87 -26.19 7.93
CA GLY A 246 -1.86 -27.00 9.14
C GLY A 246 -1.62 -26.22 10.45
N ALA A 247 -1.31 -24.93 10.36
CA ALA A 247 -1.06 -24.06 11.51
C ALA A 247 -1.81 -22.72 11.34
N PRO A 248 -3.15 -22.72 11.46
CA PRO A 248 -3.95 -21.53 11.25
C PRO A 248 -3.59 -20.42 12.25
N VAL A 249 -3.45 -19.21 11.74
CA VAL A 249 -3.14 -18.05 12.56
C VAL A 249 -4.42 -17.39 13.02
N VAL A 250 -4.53 -17.13 14.32
CA VAL A 250 -5.62 -16.35 14.91
C VAL A 250 -5.17 -14.90 15.02
N PHE A 251 -5.81 -14.03 14.24
CA PHE A 251 -5.56 -12.59 14.32
C PHE A 251 -6.40 -11.95 15.44
N GLY A 252 -5.77 -11.06 16.22
CA GLY A 252 -6.40 -10.38 17.33
C GLY A 252 -7.48 -9.36 16.91
N PRO A 253 -8.23 -8.83 17.90
CA PRO A 253 -9.12 -7.70 17.67
C PRO A 253 -8.35 -6.50 17.08
N GLY A 254 -8.94 -5.82 16.09
CA GLY A 254 -8.29 -4.68 15.44
C GLY A 254 -7.34 -5.04 14.29
N ASP A 255 -7.04 -6.32 14.06
CA ASP A 255 -6.25 -6.77 12.91
C ASP A 255 -7.15 -6.99 11.69
N HIS A 256 -6.86 -6.27 10.60
CA HIS A 256 -7.60 -6.33 9.35
C HIS A 256 -7.63 -7.73 8.73
N ARG A 257 -6.57 -8.52 8.88
CA ARG A 257 -6.42 -9.84 8.25
C ARG A 257 -7.43 -10.87 8.73
N ARG A 258 -8.01 -10.70 9.91
CA ARG A 258 -9.03 -11.63 10.46
C ARG A 258 -10.28 -11.79 9.58
N HIS A 259 -10.55 -10.84 8.69
CA HIS A 259 -11.69 -10.87 7.76
C HIS A 259 -11.31 -11.39 6.37
N LYS A 260 -10.03 -11.60 6.10
CA LYS A 260 -9.54 -12.06 4.80
C LYS A 260 -9.48 -13.57 4.75
N ARG A 261 -10.36 -14.20 3.97
CA ARG A 261 -10.49 -15.66 3.84
C ARG A 261 -9.22 -16.36 3.30
N TRP A 262 -8.33 -15.63 2.67
CA TRP A 262 -7.05 -16.18 2.20
C TRP A 262 -6.08 -16.56 3.33
N PHE A 263 -6.35 -16.17 4.58
CA PHE A 263 -5.62 -16.63 5.76
C PHE A 263 -6.24 -17.87 6.41
N THR A 264 -7.30 -18.42 5.82
CA THR A 264 -7.97 -19.67 6.22
C THR A 264 -8.12 -20.60 5.02
N ASN A 265 -8.43 -21.88 5.26
CA ASN A 265 -8.70 -22.82 4.18
C ASN A 265 -10.07 -22.52 3.52
N PRO A 266 -10.26 -22.75 2.22
CA PRO A 266 -9.27 -23.33 1.28
C PRO A 266 -8.26 -22.32 0.70
N GLY A 267 -8.40 -21.01 0.94
CA GLY A 267 -7.55 -19.99 0.33
C GLY A 267 -6.07 -20.18 0.67
N LEU A 268 -5.77 -20.48 1.94
CA LEU A 268 -4.39 -20.72 2.38
C LEU A 268 -3.78 -21.97 1.76
N GLU A 269 -4.57 -23.05 1.58
CA GLU A 269 -4.12 -24.28 0.89
C GLU A 269 -3.77 -24.02 -0.57
N ILE A 270 -4.58 -23.24 -1.26
CA ILE A 270 -4.35 -22.87 -2.67
C ILE A 270 -3.04 -22.07 -2.78
N ILE A 271 -2.85 -21.07 -1.92
CA ILE A 271 -1.66 -20.22 -1.94
C ILE A 271 -0.42 -21.07 -1.60
N ASP A 272 -0.42 -21.85 -0.52
CA ASP A 272 0.74 -22.63 -0.09
C ASP A 272 1.19 -23.65 -1.14
N ARG A 273 0.24 -24.35 -1.80
CA ARG A 273 0.53 -25.24 -2.93
C ARG A 273 1.19 -24.51 -4.10
N GLY A 274 0.72 -23.30 -4.41
CA GLY A 274 1.34 -22.50 -5.47
C GLY A 274 2.73 -21.97 -5.08
N LEU A 275 2.93 -21.63 -3.80
CA LEU A 275 4.26 -21.23 -3.29
C LEU A 275 5.26 -22.39 -3.32
N GLU A 276 4.82 -23.64 -3.22
CA GLU A 276 5.72 -24.80 -3.37
C GLU A 276 6.33 -24.86 -4.77
N THR A 277 5.56 -24.56 -5.82
CA THR A 277 6.07 -24.43 -7.20
C THR A 277 7.16 -23.34 -7.32
N LEU A 278 6.99 -22.23 -6.58
CA LEU A 278 8.01 -21.16 -6.55
C LEU A 278 9.25 -21.56 -5.75
N ARG A 279 9.09 -22.29 -4.63
CA ARG A 279 10.22 -22.82 -3.85
C ARG A 279 11.08 -23.80 -4.67
N GLU A 280 10.48 -24.62 -5.50
CA GLU A 280 11.22 -25.53 -6.40
C GLU A 280 12.06 -24.79 -7.42
N ARG A 281 11.63 -23.63 -7.90
CA ARG A 281 12.33 -22.83 -8.92
C ARG A 281 13.36 -21.86 -8.34
N PHE A 282 13.02 -21.18 -7.23
CA PHE A 282 13.77 -20.02 -6.72
C PHE A 282 14.54 -20.30 -5.44
N GLY A 283 14.25 -21.41 -4.74
CA GLY A 283 14.86 -21.78 -3.48
C GLY A 283 13.86 -21.89 -2.32
N ARG A 284 14.26 -22.60 -1.28
CA ARG A 284 13.39 -22.93 -0.13
C ARG A 284 13.61 -22.01 1.08
N HIS A 285 14.57 -21.09 1.00
CA HIS A 285 14.76 -20.11 2.06
C HIS A 285 13.60 -19.09 2.03
N PRO A 286 13.05 -18.66 3.18
CA PRO A 286 11.96 -17.67 3.21
C PRO A 286 12.26 -16.40 2.40
N GLN A 287 13.52 -15.93 2.40
CA GLN A 287 13.96 -14.77 1.64
C GLN A 287 13.84 -14.95 0.11
N ASP A 288 13.88 -16.19 -0.41
CA ASP A 288 13.72 -16.43 -1.86
C ASP A 288 12.34 -16.02 -2.34
N LEU A 289 11.29 -16.36 -1.58
CA LEU A 289 9.91 -15.95 -1.88
C LEU A 289 9.70 -14.45 -1.69
N VAL A 290 10.27 -13.86 -0.65
CA VAL A 290 10.25 -12.40 -0.43
C VAL A 290 10.88 -11.67 -1.60
N ARG A 291 12.08 -12.12 -2.05
CA ARG A 291 12.76 -11.58 -3.23
C ARG A 291 11.87 -11.64 -4.46
N VAL A 292 11.28 -12.80 -4.75
CA VAL A 292 10.40 -12.97 -5.92
C VAL A 292 9.24 -11.99 -5.90
N ALA A 293 8.52 -11.86 -4.77
CA ALA A 293 7.37 -10.98 -4.66
C ALA A 293 7.72 -9.49 -4.76
N LEU A 294 8.82 -9.07 -4.11
CA LEU A 294 9.30 -7.69 -4.18
C LEU A 294 9.84 -7.34 -5.57
N ARG A 295 10.64 -8.22 -6.18
CA ARG A 295 11.17 -8.02 -7.54
C ARG A 295 10.06 -7.97 -8.58
N TYR A 296 9.03 -8.81 -8.45
CA TYR A 296 7.85 -8.72 -9.30
C TYR A 296 7.26 -7.31 -9.29
N SER A 297 7.04 -6.72 -8.11
CA SER A 297 6.46 -5.39 -7.99
C SER A 297 7.42 -4.28 -8.45
N LEU A 298 8.72 -4.38 -8.14
CA LEU A 298 9.74 -3.40 -8.51
C LEU A 298 9.98 -3.32 -10.03
N GLN A 299 9.69 -4.40 -10.76
CA GLN A 299 9.95 -4.51 -12.20
C GLN A 299 8.70 -4.25 -13.07
N GLN A 300 7.60 -3.75 -12.50
CA GLN A 300 6.39 -3.44 -13.26
C GLN A 300 6.57 -2.23 -14.18
N ALA A 301 7.12 -1.13 -13.67
CA ALA A 301 7.38 0.07 -14.46
C ALA A 301 8.37 1.02 -13.75
N ASP A 302 9.02 1.91 -14.50
CA ASP A 302 10.02 2.83 -13.97
C ASP A 302 9.41 4.05 -13.23
N HIS A 303 8.14 4.38 -13.49
CA HIS A 303 7.41 5.46 -12.84
C HIS A 303 6.66 4.98 -11.57
N THR A 304 7.23 3.97 -10.88
CA THR A 304 6.61 3.38 -9.68
C THR A 304 7.54 3.43 -8.47
N ALA A 305 6.99 3.54 -7.26
CA ALA A 305 7.71 3.24 -6.01
C ALA A 305 6.98 2.08 -5.30
N VAL A 306 7.72 1.10 -4.81
CA VAL A 306 7.17 -0.06 -4.09
C VAL A 306 7.27 0.21 -2.59
N ILE A 307 6.16 0.07 -1.87
CA ILE A 307 6.07 0.31 -0.44
C ILE A 307 5.91 -1.03 0.28
N VAL A 308 6.94 -1.44 1.01
CA VAL A 308 6.93 -2.70 1.76
C VAL A 308 6.75 -2.46 3.25
N GLY A 309 5.82 -3.20 3.87
CA GLY A 309 5.59 -3.16 5.32
C GLY A 309 6.61 -3.98 6.11
N PHE A 310 6.70 -3.68 7.38
CA PHE A 310 7.58 -4.37 8.34
C PHE A 310 6.98 -4.32 9.75
N THR A 311 7.48 -5.17 10.64
CA THR A 311 7.24 -5.13 12.09
C THR A 311 8.55 -5.26 12.90
N THR A 312 9.65 -5.62 12.24
CA THR A 312 10.97 -5.75 12.89
C THR A 312 12.08 -5.25 11.94
N ALA A 313 13.21 -4.85 12.51
CA ALA A 313 14.40 -4.44 11.74
C ALA A 313 14.95 -5.57 10.85
N GLU A 314 14.83 -6.84 11.28
CA GLU A 314 15.24 -7.97 10.46
C GLU A 314 14.46 -8.07 9.17
N GLN A 315 13.13 -7.87 9.22
CA GLN A 315 12.31 -7.82 8.01
C GLN A 315 12.73 -6.68 7.05
N ILE A 316 13.19 -5.56 7.57
CA ILE A 316 13.75 -4.48 6.74
C ILE A 316 15.02 -4.98 6.03
N ARG A 317 15.97 -5.58 6.75
CA ARG A 317 17.19 -6.13 6.15
C ARG A 317 16.87 -7.16 5.06
N GLU A 318 15.94 -8.07 5.35
CA GLU A 318 15.47 -9.07 4.39
C GLU A 318 14.82 -8.43 3.16
N ASN A 319 13.93 -7.46 3.33
CA ASN A 319 13.27 -6.77 2.24
C ASN A 319 14.29 -6.05 1.33
N TYR A 320 15.25 -5.35 1.91
CA TYR A 320 16.26 -4.61 1.15
C TYR A 320 17.32 -5.52 0.50
N SER A 321 17.48 -6.75 0.98
CA SER A 321 18.39 -7.73 0.36
C SER A 321 17.94 -8.15 -1.06
N CYS A 322 16.68 -7.90 -1.45
CA CYS A 322 16.18 -8.16 -2.80
C CYS A 322 16.76 -7.19 -3.86
N LEU A 323 17.27 -6.03 -3.43
CA LEU A 323 17.83 -5.04 -4.34
C LEU A 323 19.13 -5.57 -4.96
N GLY A 324 19.33 -5.33 -6.27
CA GLY A 324 20.50 -5.81 -7.02
C GLY A 324 20.38 -7.26 -7.56
N ALA A 325 19.24 -7.93 -7.34
CA ALA A 325 18.99 -9.30 -7.80
C ALA A 325 17.68 -9.39 -8.63
N PRO A 326 17.60 -8.75 -9.81
CA PRO A 326 16.39 -8.72 -10.61
C PRO A 326 16.00 -10.13 -11.10
N LEU A 327 14.70 -10.31 -11.33
CA LEU A 327 14.19 -11.48 -12.05
C LEU A 327 14.44 -11.29 -13.55
N THR A 328 14.83 -12.37 -14.23
CA THR A 328 14.91 -12.40 -15.69
C THR A 328 13.50 -12.36 -16.29
N HIS A 329 13.40 -12.10 -17.59
CA HIS A 329 12.11 -12.14 -18.29
C HIS A 329 11.47 -13.53 -18.21
N GLU A 330 12.24 -14.61 -18.34
CA GLU A 330 11.77 -15.99 -18.17
C GLU A 330 11.22 -16.23 -16.75
N GLU A 331 11.93 -15.74 -15.73
CA GLU A 331 11.49 -15.86 -14.34
C GLU A 331 10.21 -15.06 -14.06
N LEU A 332 10.09 -13.84 -14.62
CA LEU A 332 8.85 -13.05 -14.51
C LEU A 332 7.67 -13.77 -15.17
N THR A 333 7.87 -14.34 -16.36
CA THR A 333 6.83 -15.13 -17.03
C THR A 333 6.41 -16.34 -16.19
N PHE A 334 7.38 -17.08 -15.63
CA PHE A 334 7.11 -18.21 -14.75
C PHE A 334 6.31 -17.79 -13.49
N VAL A 335 6.65 -16.63 -12.90
CA VAL A 335 5.93 -16.06 -11.75
C VAL A 335 4.50 -15.71 -12.14
N ASP A 336 4.30 -15.01 -13.26
CA ASP A 336 2.97 -14.63 -13.76
C ASP A 336 2.08 -15.85 -14.03
N ASP A 337 2.61 -16.88 -14.68
CA ASP A 337 1.90 -18.13 -14.99
C ASP A 337 1.51 -18.88 -13.70
N THR A 338 2.43 -18.95 -12.73
CA THR A 338 2.19 -19.61 -11.45
C THR A 338 1.11 -18.89 -10.65
N TYR A 339 1.24 -17.58 -10.50
CA TYR A 339 0.22 -16.80 -9.78
C TYR A 339 -1.09 -16.67 -10.58
N GLY A 340 -1.03 -16.77 -11.91
CA GLY A 340 -2.24 -16.86 -12.76
C GLY A 340 -3.11 -18.06 -12.38
N ARG A 341 -2.49 -19.22 -12.17
CA ARG A 341 -3.20 -20.44 -11.68
C ARG A 341 -3.75 -20.23 -10.27
N ILE A 342 -2.95 -19.69 -9.35
CA ILE A 342 -3.38 -19.40 -7.98
C ILE A 342 -4.58 -18.44 -7.98
N ARG A 343 -4.54 -17.36 -8.76
CA ARG A 343 -5.65 -16.41 -8.89
C ARG A 343 -6.92 -17.07 -9.42
N ALA A 344 -6.81 -17.95 -10.41
CA ALA A 344 -7.95 -18.68 -10.95
C ALA A 344 -8.59 -19.61 -9.91
N GLU A 345 -7.79 -20.35 -9.14
CA GLU A 345 -8.28 -21.22 -8.07
C GLU A 345 -8.90 -20.40 -6.91
N LEU A 346 -8.29 -19.28 -6.51
CA LEU A 346 -8.84 -18.37 -5.49
C LEU A 346 -10.18 -17.78 -5.93
N HIS A 347 -10.30 -17.39 -7.21
CA HIS A 347 -11.54 -16.90 -7.78
C HIS A 347 -12.65 -17.98 -7.74
N ALA A 348 -12.32 -19.21 -8.09
CA ALA A 348 -13.25 -20.33 -8.02
C ALA A 348 -13.67 -20.68 -6.59
N ALA A 349 -12.78 -20.44 -5.61
CA ALA A 349 -13.05 -20.70 -4.18
C ALA A 349 -13.94 -19.61 -3.53
N GLY A 350 -14.21 -18.49 -4.20
CA GLY A 350 -15.12 -17.43 -3.75
C GLY A 350 -14.44 -16.15 -3.27
N ASP A 351 -15.19 -15.29 -2.57
CA ASP A 351 -14.78 -13.95 -2.17
C ASP A 351 -13.55 -13.95 -1.22
N ALA A 352 -12.68 -12.94 -1.37
CA ALA A 352 -11.47 -12.80 -0.55
C ALA A 352 -11.79 -12.41 0.90
N TYR A 353 -12.91 -11.75 1.13
CA TYR A 353 -13.34 -11.32 2.45
C TYR A 353 -14.62 -12.05 2.89
N ASN A 354 -14.75 -12.31 4.18
CA ASN A 354 -16.03 -12.71 4.74
C ASN A 354 -17.04 -11.60 4.47
N ARG A 355 -18.28 -11.98 4.12
CA ARG A 355 -19.40 -11.03 3.94
C ARG A 355 -19.78 -10.39 5.29
N VAL A 356 -18.92 -9.63 5.86
CA VAL A 356 -19.29 -8.53 6.73
C VAL A 356 -19.21 -7.34 5.80
N GLU A 357 -20.36 -6.76 5.48
CA GLU A 357 -20.46 -5.58 4.62
C GLU A 357 -19.52 -4.51 5.16
N VAL A 358 -18.32 -4.45 4.61
CA VAL A 358 -17.52 -3.25 4.65
C VAL A 358 -18.10 -2.39 3.53
N THR A 359 -19.19 -1.73 3.84
CA THR A 359 -19.67 -0.59 3.05
C THR A 359 -18.57 0.46 3.15
N VAL A 360 -17.72 0.53 2.16
CA VAL A 360 -16.65 1.52 2.01
C VAL A 360 -16.87 2.24 0.69
#